data_43427df806975e7cb0e05074cfd7d62e
#
_entry.id   43427df806975e7cb0e05074cfd7d62e
#
_cell.length_a   1.000
_cell.length_b   1.000
_cell.length_c   1.000
_cell.angle_alpha   90.00
_cell.angle_beta   90.00
_cell.angle_gamma   90.00
#
_symmetry.space_group_name_H-M   'P 1'
#
loop_
_entity.id
_entity.type
_entity.pdbx_description
1 polymer ?
#
loop_
_entity_poly.entity_id
_entity_poly.type
_entity_poly.pdbx_seq_one_letter_code
_entity_poly.pdbx_strand_id
1 'polypeptide(L)'
;MLDTYGIELEFGAAIPDLTLSSRLGIDLSVDSIYYTQHTVWSISEDLSASFAEYIGMEIRSPTWDIFPYEKVKGLCQQLSANGCRLTPTSGLHFHFSGPSYIKLDFLEEKTLREISKRLFQLGKPHKERAKFCD
;
A
#
# COMPACT_ATOMS: atom_id res chain seq x y z
N MET A 1 -21.62 -3.39 -11.66
CA MET A 1 -20.40 -3.84 -10.93
C MET A 1 -19.82 -2.61 -10.27
N LEU A 2 -19.59 -2.66 -8.99
CA LEU A 2 -19.04 -1.54 -8.24
C LEU A 2 -17.52 -1.49 -8.45
N ASP A 3 -17.00 -0.28 -8.55
CA ASP A 3 -15.56 -0.09 -8.47
C ASP A 3 -15.08 -0.44 -7.07
N THR A 4 -13.92 -1.06 -6.96
CA THR A 4 -13.33 -1.39 -5.67
C THR A 4 -11.96 -0.74 -5.52
N TYR A 5 -11.63 -0.43 -4.28
CA TYR A 5 -10.39 0.23 -3.89
C TYR A 5 -9.65 -0.61 -2.86
N GLY A 6 -8.35 -0.61 -2.94
CA GLY A 6 -7.48 -1.20 -1.94
C GLY A 6 -6.19 -0.41 -1.82
N ILE A 7 -5.47 -0.59 -0.72
CA ILE A 7 -4.15 0.00 -0.52
C ILE A 7 -3.15 -1.02 0.01
N GLU A 8 -1.90 -0.80 -0.31
CA GLU A 8 -0.76 -1.41 0.35
C GLU A 8 0.11 -0.30 0.92
N LEU A 9 0.43 -0.42 2.21
CA LEU A 9 1.31 0.49 2.94
C LEU A 9 2.61 -0.23 3.25
N GLU A 10 3.72 0.26 2.71
CA GLU A 10 5.06 -0.19 3.05
C GLU A 10 5.70 0.75 4.06
N PHE A 11 6.35 0.21 5.08
CA PHE A 11 6.99 0.99 6.14
C PHE A 11 8.07 0.18 6.85
N GLY A 12 8.88 0.87 7.66
CA GLY A 12 9.83 0.22 8.57
C GLY A 12 9.27 0.07 9.97
N ALA A 13 9.39 -1.12 10.54
CA ALA A 13 9.00 -1.43 11.91
C ALA A 13 10.23 -1.73 12.78
N ALA A 14 10.19 -1.30 14.04
CA ALA A 14 11.22 -1.61 15.04
C ALA A 14 10.94 -2.90 15.82
N ILE A 15 9.80 -3.52 15.58
CA ILE A 15 9.34 -4.76 16.24
C ILE A 15 8.96 -5.79 15.18
N PRO A 16 9.06 -7.10 15.48
CA PRO A 16 8.67 -8.15 14.55
C PRO A 16 7.20 -8.08 14.13
N ASP A 17 6.90 -8.62 12.96
CA ASP A 17 5.57 -8.68 12.36
C ASP A 17 4.52 -9.32 13.27
N LEU A 18 4.86 -10.44 13.92
CA LEU A 18 3.97 -11.13 14.87
C LEU A 18 3.57 -10.20 16.05
N THR A 19 4.52 -9.46 16.58
CA THR A 19 4.25 -8.52 17.68
C THR A 19 3.40 -7.35 17.20
N LEU A 20 3.72 -6.80 16.04
CA LEU A 20 2.98 -5.69 15.44
C LEU A 20 1.56 -6.12 15.07
N SER A 21 1.40 -7.28 14.45
CA SER A 21 0.10 -7.89 14.14
C SER A 21 -0.79 -7.98 15.38
N SER A 22 -0.25 -8.53 16.47
CA SER A 22 -0.97 -8.64 17.74
C SER A 22 -1.41 -7.29 18.30
N ARG A 23 -0.54 -6.29 18.25
CA ARG A 23 -0.84 -4.93 18.77
C ARG A 23 -1.87 -4.18 17.93
N LEU A 24 -1.86 -4.40 16.63
CA LEU A 24 -2.80 -3.78 15.69
C LEU A 24 -4.11 -4.55 15.57
N GLY A 25 -4.17 -5.80 16.03
CA GLY A 25 -5.31 -6.70 15.79
C GLY A 25 -5.50 -7.04 14.32
N ILE A 26 -4.40 -7.13 13.56
CA ILE A 26 -4.37 -7.45 12.14
C ILE A 26 -3.72 -8.81 11.95
N ASP A 27 -4.33 -9.67 11.14
CA ASP A 27 -3.79 -11.01 10.88
C ASP A 27 -2.48 -10.95 10.08
N LEU A 28 -1.55 -11.83 10.44
CA LEU A 28 -0.40 -12.09 9.61
C LEU A 28 -0.85 -12.66 8.26
N SER A 29 -0.33 -12.09 7.20
CA SER A 29 -0.44 -12.71 5.89
C SER A 29 0.40 -13.98 5.89
N VAL A 30 -0.28 -15.13 5.90
CA VAL A 30 0.40 -16.38 5.60
C VAL A 30 0.75 -16.34 4.11
N ASP A 31 2.03 -16.45 3.80
CA ASP A 31 2.58 -16.43 2.45
C ASP A 31 1.85 -17.38 1.49
N SER A 32 0.76 -16.95 0.95
CA SER A 32 0.26 -17.50 -0.28
C SER A 32 -0.02 -16.35 -1.22
N ILE A 33 0.85 -16.20 -2.14
CA ILE A 33 0.76 -15.36 -3.34
C ILE A 33 -0.61 -15.52 -4.06
N TYR A 34 -1.42 -16.47 -3.66
CA TYR A 34 -2.65 -16.86 -4.33
C TYR A 34 -3.94 -16.65 -3.53
N TYR A 35 -3.87 -16.31 -2.25
CA TYR A 35 -5.05 -16.09 -1.42
C TYR A 35 -4.99 -14.75 -0.70
N THR A 36 -5.06 -13.68 -1.48
CA THR A 36 -5.48 -12.41 -0.90
C THR A 36 -6.91 -12.54 -0.43
N GLN A 37 -7.10 -12.73 0.87
CA GLN A 37 -8.42 -12.53 1.44
C GLN A 37 -8.72 -11.04 1.34
N HIS A 38 -9.38 -10.65 0.26
CA HIS A 38 -9.77 -9.26 -0.01
C HIS A 38 -10.76 -8.68 1.01
N THR A 39 -11.02 -9.39 2.11
CA THR A 39 -12.02 -9.03 3.12
C THR A 39 -11.44 -8.59 4.45
N VAL A 40 -10.16 -8.82 4.69
CA VAL A 40 -9.49 -8.49 5.95
C VAL A 40 -8.15 -7.77 5.70
N TRP A 41 -7.72 -7.01 6.70
CA TRP A 41 -6.37 -6.47 6.72
C TRP A 41 -5.36 -7.60 6.93
N SER A 42 -4.22 -7.51 6.27
CA SER A 42 -3.10 -8.42 6.49
C SER A 42 -1.79 -7.66 6.58
N ILE A 43 -0.83 -8.22 7.31
CA ILE A 43 0.54 -7.71 7.44
C ILE A 43 1.53 -8.81 7.12
N SER A 44 2.61 -8.45 6.43
CA SER A 44 3.76 -9.34 6.15
C SER A 44 5.05 -8.56 6.17
N GLU A 45 6.18 -9.25 6.34
CA GLU A 45 7.48 -8.67 6.09
C GLU A 45 7.65 -8.37 4.60
N ASP A 46 8.24 -7.22 4.32
CA ASP A 46 8.71 -6.82 2.99
C ASP A 46 10.14 -6.29 3.11
N LEU A 47 11.10 -7.14 2.80
CA LEU A 47 12.51 -6.80 2.90
C LEU A 47 12.92 -5.62 2.01
N SER A 48 12.17 -5.33 0.95
CA SER A 48 12.43 -4.19 0.07
C SER A 48 12.22 -2.85 0.77
N ALA A 49 11.35 -2.81 1.78
CA ALA A 49 11.10 -1.64 2.61
C ALA A 49 12.01 -1.55 3.85
N SER A 50 12.95 -2.50 4.03
CA SER A 50 13.89 -2.47 5.16
C SER A 50 14.94 -1.37 4.97
N PHE A 51 15.24 -0.68 6.07
CA PHE A 51 16.25 0.38 6.06
C PHE A 51 16.85 0.59 7.46
N ALA A 52 18.18 0.59 7.54
CA ALA A 52 18.91 0.67 8.81
C ALA A 52 18.43 -0.41 9.80
N GLU A 53 18.04 -0.03 11.03
CA GLU A 53 17.52 -0.93 12.05
C GLU A 53 16.04 -1.30 11.88
N TYR A 54 15.34 -0.73 10.89
CA TYR A 54 13.93 -1.00 10.65
C TYR A 54 13.73 -2.20 9.73
N ILE A 55 12.86 -3.10 10.16
CA ILE A 55 12.41 -4.24 9.37
C ILE A 55 11.30 -3.75 8.44
N GLY A 56 11.46 -3.97 7.14
CA GLY A 56 10.43 -3.63 6.16
C GLY A 56 9.19 -4.46 6.36
N MET A 57 8.05 -3.81 6.35
CA MET A 57 6.72 -4.39 6.48
C MET A 57 5.79 -3.83 5.41
N GLU A 58 4.81 -4.64 5.05
CA GLU A 58 3.71 -4.25 4.18
C GLU A 58 2.38 -4.59 4.84
N ILE A 59 1.47 -3.63 4.89
CA ILE A 59 0.06 -3.86 5.26
C ILE A 59 -0.80 -3.73 4.02
N ARG A 60 -1.60 -4.76 3.75
CA ARG A 60 -2.60 -4.80 2.69
C ARG A 60 -3.99 -4.64 3.27
N SER A 61 -4.78 -3.80 2.64
CA SER A 61 -6.16 -3.57 3.05
C SER A 61 -7.12 -4.59 2.46
N PRO A 62 -8.33 -4.73 3.06
CA PRO A 62 -9.46 -5.26 2.33
C PRO A 62 -9.77 -4.40 1.09
N THR A 63 -10.61 -4.91 0.21
CA THR A 63 -11.20 -4.12 -0.87
C THR A 63 -12.46 -3.41 -0.39
N TRP A 64 -12.65 -2.16 -0.84
CA TRP A 64 -13.77 -1.32 -0.45
C TRP A 64 -14.47 -0.72 -1.67
N ASP A 65 -15.76 -0.51 -1.54
CA ASP A 65 -16.56 0.25 -2.51
C ASP A 65 -16.38 1.76 -2.31
N ILE A 66 -16.16 2.17 -1.05
CA ILE A 66 -15.92 3.56 -0.65
C ILE A 66 -14.64 3.57 0.20
N PHE A 67 -13.70 4.44 -0.14
CA PHE A 67 -12.43 4.55 0.57
C PHE A 67 -12.66 4.99 2.04
N PRO A 68 -12.30 4.17 3.04
CA PRO A 68 -12.58 4.43 4.44
C PRO A 68 -11.51 5.31 5.08
N TYR A 69 -11.49 6.58 4.72
CA TYR A 69 -10.44 7.52 5.12
C TYR A 69 -10.13 7.50 6.62
N GLU A 70 -11.16 7.54 7.49
CA GLU A 70 -10.95 7.58 8.95
C GLU A 70 -10.34 6.28 9.50
N LYS A 71 -10.65 5.13 8.90
CA LYS A 71 -10.03 3.84 9.27
C LYS A 71 -8.56 3.80 8.88
N VAL A 72 -8.24 4.26 7.69
CA VAL A 72 -6.85 4.33 7.20
C VAL A 72 -6.04 5.31 8.05
N LYS A 73 -6.59 6.48 8.35
CA LYS A 73 -5.99 7.47 9.24
C LYS A 73 -5.72 6.89 10.61
N GLY A 74 -6.70 6.19 11.21
CA GLY A 74 -6.57 5.53 12.50
C GLY A 74 -5.47 4.47 12.49
N LEU A 75 -5.36 3.68 11.44
CA LEU A 75 -4.27 2.71 11.26
C LEU A 75 -2.90 3.42 11.21
N CYS A 76 -2.75 4.48 10.45
CA CYS A 76 -1.50 5.24 10.38
C CYS A 76 -1.10 5.82 11.76
N GLN A 77 -2.06 6.27 12.55
CA GLN A 77 -1.82 6.73 13.92
C GLN A 77 -1.33 5.59 14.82
N GLN A 78 -1.93 4.41 14.73
CA GLN A 78 -1.51 3.22 15.49
C GLN A 78 -0.11 2.76 15.08
N LEU A 79 0.20 2.75 13.78
CA LEU A 79 1.54 2.44 13.29
C LEU A 79 2.58 3.39 13.87
N SER A 80 2.32 4.69 13.81
CA SER A 80 3.19 5.71 14.40
C SER A 80 3.38 5.51 15.89
N ALA A 81 2.32 5.23 16.64
CA ALA A 81 2.36 4.97 18.08
C ALA A 81 3.17 3.70 18.44
N ASN A 82 3.25 2.74 17.54
CA ASN A 82 4.07 1.52 17.68
C ASN A 82 5.51 1.69 17.15
N GLY A 83 5.94 2.89 16.87
CA GLY A 83 7.31 3.19 16.47
C GLY A 83 7.62 2.91 15.00
N CYS A 84 6.61 2.61 14.17
CA CYS A 84 6.80 2.47 12.74
C CYS A 84 7.17 3.80 12.09
N ARG A 85 7.98 3.74 11.03
CA ARG A 85 8.51 4.91 10.33
C ARG A 85 8.44 4.69 8.82
N LEU A 86 8.29 5.77 8.10
CA LEU A 86 8.55 5.75 6.67
C LEU A 86 10.06 5.70 6.44
N THR A 87 10.48 4.80 5.58
CA THR A 87 11.87 4.66 5.14
C THR A 87 12.01 5.21 3.71
N PRO A 88 13.24 5.47 3.23
CA PRO A 88 13.43 5.91 1.85
C PRO A 88 12.88 4.94 0.78
N THR A 89 12.68 3.68 1.17
CA THR A 89 12.15 2.62 0.29
C THR A 89 10.68 2.29 0.54
N SER A 90 10.03 2.95 1.50
CA SER A 90 8.59 2.79 1.76
C SER A 90 7.75 3.34 0.61
N GLY A 91 6.63 2.70 0.35
CA GLY A 91 5.67 3.08 -0.67
C GLY A 91 4.22 3.05 -0.18
N LEU A 92 3.38 3.70 -0.95
CA LEU A 92 1.93 3.59 -0.83
C LEU A 92 1.37 3.23 -2.21
N HIS A 93 0.78 2.04 -2.30
CA HIS A 93 0.16 1.56 -3.52
C HIS A 93 -1.36 1.67 -3.41
N PHE A 94 -1.99 2.15 -4.46
CA PHE A 94 -3.43 2.17 -4.62
C PHE A 94 -3.83 1.16 -5.67
N HIS A 95 -4.78 0.29 -5.32
CA HIS A 95 -5.37 -0.66 -6.23
C HIS A 95 -6.78 -0.22 -6.57
N PHE A 96 -7.08 -0.19 -7.86
CA PHE A 96 -8.41 0.11 -8.39
C PHE A 96 -8.85 -1.07 -9.23
N SER A 97 -10.05 -1.54 -8.99
CA SER A 97 -10.70 -2.52 -9.84
C SER A 97 -12.04 -1.97 -10.30
N GLY A 98 -12.29 -2.05 -11.57
CA GLY A 98 -13.51 -1.57 -12.21
C GLY A 98 -14.20 -2.67 -13.01
N PRO A 99 -15.30 -2.31 -13.68
CA PRO A 99 -16.00 -3.25 -14.54
C PRO A 99 -15.06 -3.83 -15.61
N SER A 100 -15.15 -5.12 -15.82
CA SER A 100 -14.28 -5.87 -16.76
C SER A 100 -14.37 -5.39 -18.22
N TYR A 101 -15.36 -4.59 -18.56
CA TYR A 101 -15.53 -3.97 -19.87
C TYR A 101 -14.76 -2.66 -20.05
N ILE A 102 -14.17 -2.10 -19.01
CA ILE A 102 -13.25 -0.97 -19.13
C ILE A 102 -11.93 -1.53 -19.63
N LYS A 103 -11.69 -1.36 -20.92
CA LYS A 103 -10.42 -1.75 -21.54
C LYS A 103 -9.47 -0.56 -21.51
N LEU A 104 -8.27 -0.78 -20.99
CA LEU A 104 -7.21 0.22 -21.02
C LEU A 104 -6.79 0.59 -22.44
N ASP A 105 -7.09 -0.27 -23.41
CA ASP A 105 -6.83 -0.06 -24.85
C ASP A 105 -7.51 1.19 -25.43
N PHE A 106 -8.55 1.72 -24.74
CA PHE A 106 -9.19 2.98 -25.13
C PHE A 106 -8.45 4.23 -24.64
N LEU A 107 -7.48 4.07 -23.75
CA LEU A 107 -6.69 5.19 -23.28
C LEU A 107 -5.54 5.42 -24.26
N GLU A 108 -5.57 6.57 -24.93
CA GLU A 108 -4.45 7.00 -25.76
C GLU A 108 -3.19 7.15 -24.91
N GLU A 109 -2.03 6.81 -25.46
CA GLU A 109 -0.73 6.94 -24.80
C GLU A 109 -0.51 8.33 -24.21
N LYS A 110 -0.94 9.38 -24.92
CA LYS A 110 -0.87 10.76 -24.43
C LYS A 110 -1.65 10.97 -23.13
N THR A 111 -2.84 10.37 -23.02
CA THR A 111 -3.68 10.45 -21.81
C THR A 111 -3.04 9.71 -20.66
N LEU A 112 -2.49 8.52 -20.89
CA LEU A 112 -1.78 7.76 -19.86
C LEU A 112 -0.55 8.51 -19.35
N ARG A 113 0.22 9.12 -20.23
CA ARG A 113 1.38 9.95 -19.85
C ARG A 113 0.98 11.17 -19.01
N GLU A 114 -0.13 11.82 -19.35
CA GLU A 114 -0.63 12.97 -18.59
C GLU A 114 -1.13 12.57 -17.20
N ILE A 115 -1.85 11.45 -17.09
CA ILE A 115 -2.28 10.88 -15.81
C ILE A 115 -1.07 10.53 -14.95
N SER A 116 -0.10 9.86 -15.52
CA SER A 116 1.15 9.49 -14.84
C SER A 116 1.88 10.72 -14.28
N LYS A 117 2.02 11.79 -15.08
CA LYS A 117 2.63 13.03 -14.62
C LYS A 117 1.89 13.66 -13.44
N ARG A 118 0.55 13.67 -13.49
CA ARG A 118 -0.27 14.23 -12.40
C ARG A 118 -0.16 13.40 -11.13
N LEU A 119 -0.22 12.08 -11.24
CA LEU A 119 -0.03 11.18 -10.10
C LEU A 119 1.36 11.35 -9.49
N PHE A 120 2.39 11.45 -10.32
CA PHE A 120 3.75 11.70 -9.87
C PHE A 120 3.88 13.03 -9.10
N GLN A 121 3.25 14.10 -9.60
CA GLN A 121 3.25 15.40 -8.94
C GLN A 121 2.51 15.36 -7.59
N LEU A 122 1.40 14.64 -7.50
CA LEU A 122 0.63 14.48 -6.27
C LEU A 122 1.36 13.63 -5.23
N GLY A 123 1.96 12.53 -5.66
CA GLY A 123 2.67 11.61 -4.79
C GLY A 123 3.99 12.15 -4.26
N LYS A 124 4.59 13.15 -4.93
CA LYS A 124 5.90 13.72 -4.59
C LYS A 124 6.92 12.66 -4.17
N PRO A 125 7.19 11.68 -5.02
CA PRO A 125 8.07 10.56 -4.66
C PRO A 125 9.44 11.08 -4.27
N HIS A 126 10.12 10.36 -3.38
CA HIS A 126 11.49 10.67 -3.00
C HIS A 126 12.38 10.71 -4.25
N LYS A 127 13.34 11.67 -4.29
CA LYS A 127 14.19 11.91 -5.47
C LYS A 127 14.89 10.65 -6.00
N GLU A 128 15.28 9.74 -5.11
CA GLU A 128 15.92 8.48 -5.50
C GLU A 128 14.97 7.48 -6.14
N ARG A 129 13.67 7.53 -5.78
CA ARG A 129 12.64 6.67 -6.37
C ARG A 129 12.04 7.25 -7.64
N ALA A 130 12.15 8.56 -7.85
CA ALA A 130 11.65 9.23 -9.05
C ALA A 130 12.18 8.60 -10.34
N LYS A 131 13.42 8.12 -10.32
CA LYS A 131 14.06 7.44 -11.47
C LYS A 131 13.45 6.08 -11.86
N PHE A 132 12.61 5.50 -11.01
CA PHE A 132 11.89 4.24 -11.27
C PHE A 132 10.45 4.46 -11.74
N CYS A 133 10.02 5.73 -11.84
CA CYS A 133 8.68 6.11 -12.24
C CYS A 133 8.61 6.64 -13.68
N ASP A 134 9.70 6.55 -14.45
CA ASP A 134 9.77 6.98 -15.86
C ASP A 134 9.18 5.96 -16.83
#